data_be9847a4beea7ebe1c90e77022244172
#
_entry.id   be9847a4beea7ebe1c90e77022244172
#
_cell.length_a   1.000
_cell.length_b   1.000
_cell.length_c   1.000
_cell.angle_alpha   90.00
_cell.angle_beta   90.00
_cell.angle_gamma   90.00
#
_symmetry.space_group_name_H-M   'P 1'
#
loop_
_entity.id
_entity.type
_entity.pdbx_description
1 polymer ?
#
loop_
_entity_poly.entity_id
_entity_poly.type
_entity_poly.pdbx_seq_one_letter_code
_entity_poly.pdbx_strand_id
1 'polypeptide(L)'
;MQFFGKTNIDFVSSRGLWIKFSVSLIIIGLIAAFIIPPKFGIDYTGGTEIALAFSKNIQTGDLRKSVEEAGYKNAEIKSFGEENQFLVRIQDFGDVQTKLLSELQKDYPDNNITVLKVDKIGEKIGSEMRMGAFLAVFLAVIAILIYIGFRFEFMFGMGAIIALIHDVFIVLTFIILFNALGIMDLEITQNILAGVLTVI
;
A
#
# COMPACT_ATOMS: atom_id res chain seq x y z
N MET A 1 -41.63 4.57 -10.11
CA MET A 1 -40.97 5.66 -10.85
C MET A 1 -39.73 5.11 -11.53
N GLN A 2 -39.73 5.09 -12.88
CA GLN A 2 -38.50 4.72 -13.63
C GLN A 2 -37.72 6.02 -13.82
N PHE A 3 -36.60 6.17 -13.11
CA PHE A 3 -35.75 7.35 -13.18
C PHE A 3 -34.89 7.41 -14.46
N PHE A 4 -34.75 6.28 -15.18
CA PHE A 4 -33.98 6.20 -16.41
C PHE A 4 -34.87 5.68 -17.53
N GLY A 5 -34.93 6.41 -18.65
CA GLY A 5 -35.54 5.92 -19.87
C GLY A 5 -34.75 4.73 -20.43
N LYS A 6 -35.26 4.04 -21.47
CA LYS A 6 -34.55 2.94 -22.13
C LYS A 6 -33.23 3.48 -22.71
N THR A 7 -32.14 3.29 -21.97
CA THR A 7 -30.79 3.61 -22.46
C THR A 7 -30.31 2.44 -23.31
N ASN A 8 -30.04 2.70 -24.59
CA ASN A 8 -29.41 1.73 -25.50
C ASN A 8 -27.95 2.15 -25.71
N ILE A 9 -27.10 1.84 -24.74
CA ILE A 9 -25.67 2.13 -24.80
C ILE A 9 -24.96 0.91 -25.37
N ASP A 10 -24.34 1.05 -26.54
CA ASP A 10 -23.55 -0.01 -27.16
C ASP A 10 -22.14 -0.06 -26.54
N PHE A 11 -22.01 -0.84 -25.46
CA PHE A 11 -20.73 -1.06 -24.78
C PHE A 11 -19.76 -1.92 -25.61
N VAL A 12 -20.29 -2.79 -26.47
CA VAL A 12 -19.47 -3.76 -27.23
C VAL A 12 -18.73 -3.07 -28.37
N SER A 13 -19.32 -2.12 -29.05
CA SER A 13 -18.64 -1.37 -30.12
C SER A 13 -17.51 -0.50 -29.59
N SER A 14 -17.64 0.00 -28.35
CA SER A 14 -16.64 0.86 -27.68
C SER A 14 -15.50 0.08 -27.02
N ARG A 15 -15.54 -1.27 -27.02
CA ARG A 15 -14.54 -2.12 -26.35
C ARG A 15 -13.09 -1.80 -26.70
N GLY A 16 -12.82 -1.53 -27.98
CA GLY A 16 -11.46 -1.25 -28.46
C GLY A 16 -10.87 0.02 -27.86
N LEU A 17 -11.68 1.03 -27.60
CA LEU A 17 -11.25 2.29 -26.98
C LEU A 17 -10.89 2.05 -25.49
N TRP A 18 -11.74 1.34 -24.77
CA TRP A 18 -11.51 1.05 -23.34
C TRP A 18 -10.31 0.12 -23.10
N ILE A 19 -10.11 -0.87 -23.96
CA ILE A 19 -8.92 -1.73 -23.91
C ILE A 19 -7.65 -0.88 -24.14
N LYS A 20 -7.64 -0.03 -25.16
CA LYS A 20 -6.48 0.85 -25.40
C LYS A 20 -6.22 1.78 -24.22
N PHE A 21 -7.27 2.35 -23.65
CA PHE A 21 -7.16 3.23 -22.48
C PHE A 21 -6.54 2.49 -21.27
N SER A 22 -7.09 1.32 -20.91
CA SER A 22 -6.59 0.57 -19.75
C SER A 22 -5.17 0.04 -19.96
N VAL A 23 -4.84 -0.45 -21.15
CA VAL A 23 -3.46 -0.89 -21.49
C VAL A 23 -2.50 0.30 -21.45
N SER A 24 -2.89 1.46 -21.96
CA SER A 24 -2.07 2.67 -21.85
C SER A 24 -1.83 3.08 -20.40
N LEU A 25 -2.85 2.98 -19.55
CA LEU A 25 -2.74 3.27 -18.12
C LEU A 25 -1.75 2.31 -17.43
N ILE A 26 -1.82 1.01 -17.74
CA ILE A 26 -0.87 0.02 -17.21
C ILE A 26 0.55 0.32 -17.67
N ILE A 27 0.75 0.66 -18.94
CA ILE A 27 2.08 1.01 -19.47
C ILE A 27 2.64 2.24 -18.73
N ILE A 28 1.82 3.27 -18.52
CA ILE A 28 2.21 4.46 -17.75
C ILE A 28 2.58 4.07 -16.32
N GLY A 29 1.79 3.22 -15.67
CA GLY A 29 2.07 2.71 -14.32
C GLY A 29 3.38 1.93 -14.24
N LEU A 30 3.65 1.07 -15.22
CA LEU A 30 4.92 0.33 -15.29
C LEU A 30 6.13 1.27 -15.48
N ILE A 31 6.01 2.26 -16.35
CA ILE A 31 7.06 3.28 -16.52
C ILE A 31 7.26 4.06 -15.22
N ALA A 32 6.15 4.47 -14.58
CA ALA A 32 6.23 5.16 -13.29
C ALA A 32 6.89 4.30 -12.21
N ALA A 33 6.64 2.98 -12.18
CA ALA A 33 7.26 2.04 -11.25
C ALA A 33 8.79 1.95 -11.39
N PHE A 34 9.31 2.13 -12.60
CA PHE A 34 10.77 2.19 -12.83
C PHE A 34 11.41 3.49 -12.34
N ILE A 35 10.66 4.59 -12.38
CA ILE A 35 11.15 5.92 -11.97
C ILE A 35 10.96 6.10 -10.46
N ILE A 36 9.81 5.68 -9.94
CA ILE A 36 9.42 5.78 -8.54
C ILE A 36 9.03 4.37 -8.08
N PRO A 37 9.98 3.62 -7.49
CA PRO A 37 9.70 2.26 -7.05
C PRO A 37 8.57 2.24 -6.02
N PRO A 38 7.69 1.22 -6.06
CA PRO A 38 6.61 1.09 -5.10
C PRO A 38 7.17 0.93 -3.68
N LYS A 39 6.54 1.61 -2.73
CA LYS A 39 6.88 1.52 -1.33
C LYS A 39 6.23 0.28 -0.72
N PHE A 40 7.01 -0.46 0.05
CA PHE A 40 6.53 -1.62 0.79
C PHE A 40 6.40 -1.28 2.28
N GLY A 41 5.29 -1.68 2.89
CA GLY A 41 5.09 -1.53 4.33
C GLY A 41 6.04 -2.39 5.16
N ILE A 42 6.06 -2.15 6.48
CA ILE A 42 6.90 -2.92 7.42
C ILE A 42 6.58 -4.41 7.41
N ASP A 43 5.38 -4.79 7.00
CA ASP A 43 4.98 -6.20 6.82
C ASP A 43 5.96 -6.96 5.93
N TYR A 44 6.56 -6.28 4.96
CA TYR A 44 7.43 -6.88 3.95
C TYR A 44 8.90 -6.44 4.03
N THR A 45 9.16 -5.28 4.62
CA THR A 45 10.52 -4.75 4.80
C THR A 45 11.10 -5.06 6.17
N GLY A 46 10.24 -5.33 7.15
CA GLY A 46 10.58 -5.30 8.55
C GLY A 46 10.79 -3.87 9.06
N GLY A 47 10.93 -3.71 10.36
CA GLY A 47 11.12 -2.44 11.03
C GLY A 47 10.19 -2.24 12.23
N THR A 48 10.18 -1.02 12.76
CA THR A 48 9.33 -0.59 13.86
C THR A 48 8.42 0.55 13.40
N GLU A 49 7.13 0.42 13.63
CA GLU A 49 6.13 1.44 13.39
C GLU A 49 5.52 1.87 14.72
N ILE A 50 5.53 3.17 14.99
CA ILE A 50 5.06 3.75 16.24
C ILE A 50 4.01 4.81 15.91
N ALA A 51 2.79 4.63 16.41
CA ALA A 51 1.75 5.65 16.37
C ALA A 51 1.84 6.50 17.63
N LEU A 52 2.04 7.81 17.45
CA LEU A 52 2.21 8.79 18.52
C LEU A 52 1.08 9.81 18.46
N ALA A 53 0.58 10.20 19.64
CA ALA A 53 -0.33 11.33 19.80
C ALA A 53 0.34 12.39 20.66
N PHE A 54 0.24 13.64 20.24
CA PHE A 54 0.77 14.80 20.94
C PHE A 54 -0.38 15.64 21.50
N SER A 55 -0.25 16.14 22.71
CA SER A 55 -1.28 16.98 23.35
C SER A 55 -1.36 18.40 22.77
N LYS A 56 -0.26 18.89 22.19
CA LYS A 56 -0.16 20.19 21.53
C LYS A 56 0.15 20.01 20.07
N ASN A 57 -0.29 20.96 19.24
CA ASN A 57 -0.08 20.92 17.80
C ASN A 57 1.41 20.95 17.44
N ILE A 58 1.84 20.00 16.60
CA ILE A 58 3.18 19.88 16.06
C ILE A 58 3.10 19.79 14.54
N GLN A 59 4.00 20.47 13.83
CA GLN A 59 4.12 20.31 12.39
C GLN A 59 4.92 19.06 12.06
N THR A 60 4.49 18.33 11.02
CA THR A 60 5.22 17.13 10.55
C THR A 60 6.69 17.41 10.24
N GLY A 61 7.01 18.64 9.78
CA GLY A 61 8.38 19.05 9.47
C GLY A 61 9.28 19.17 10.71
N ASP A 62 8.73 19.63 11.84
CA ASP A 62 9.48 19.74 13.08
C ASP A 62 9.67 18.36 13.71
N LEU A 63 8.62 17.53 13.72
CA LEU A 63 8.74 16.14 14.15
C LEU A 63 9.79 15.37 13.34
N ARG A 64 9.88 15.62 12.03
CA ARG A 64 10.90 15.00 11.17
C ARG A 64 12.32 15.35 11.63
N LYS A 65 12.59 16.62 11.94
CA LYS A 65 13.89 17.05 12.44
C LYS A 65 14.26 16.35 13.74
N SER A 66 13.34 16.30 14.70
CA SER A 66 13.58 15.63 15.99
C SER A 66 13.85 14.13 15.80
N VAL A 67 13.14 13.45 14.88
CA VAL A 67 13.37 12.04 14.57
C VAL A 67 14.72 11.82 13.88
N GLU A 68 15.14 12.75 13.00
CA GLU A 68 16.46 12.72 12.38
C GLU A 68 17.59 12.96 13.40
N GLU A 69 17.40 13.88 14.34
CA GLU A 69 18.34 14.18 15.43
C GLU A 69 18.46 12.98 16.40
N ALA A 70 17.38 12.22 16.61
CA ALA A 70 17.40 10.95 17.32
C ALA A 70 18.21 9.85 16.60
N GLY A 71 18.69 10.14 15.37
CA GLY A 71 19.53 9.24 14.56
C GLY A 71 18.80 8.48 13.47
N TYR A 72 17.51 8.74 13.25
CA TYR A 72 16.67 8.01 12.28
C TYR A 72 16.41 8.83 11.01
N LYS A 73 17.46 9.08 10.22
CA LYS A 73 17.43 9.92 9.01
C LYS A 73 16.46 9.45 7.90
N ASN A 74 16.17 8.16 7.87
CA ASN A 74 15.29 7.57 6.84
C ASN A 74 13.91 7.21 7.41
N ALA A 75 13.52 7.83 8.52
CA ALA A 75 12.21 7.61 9.10
C ALA A 75 11.10 8.16 8.20
N GLU A 76 10.08 7.37 8.00
CA GLU A 76 8.87 7.80 7.33
C GLU A 76 7.87 8.31 8.36
N ILE A 77 7.38 9.54 8.16
CA ILE A 77 6.46 10.19 9.11
C ILE A 77 5.23 10.62 8.33
N LYS A 78 4.08 10.13 8.78
CA LYS A 78 2.76 10.45 8.21
C LYS A 78 1.84 10.99 9.30
N SER A 79 0.98 11.94 8.95
CA SER A 79 -0.18 12.26 9.78
C SER A 79 -1.14 11.07 9.76
N PHE A 80 -1.69 10.74 10.91
CA PHE A 80 -2.52 9.54 11.09
C PHE A 80 -3.73 9.87 11.99
N GLY A 81 -4.90 9.44 11.58
CA GLY A 81 -6.10 9.57 12.40
C GLY A 81 -6.54 11.01 12.63
N GLU A 82 -6.52 11.44 13.89
CA GLU A 82 -6.95 12.76 14.33
C GLU A 82 -5.82 13.79 14.26
N GLU A 83 -6.14 15.06 14.55
CA GLU A 83 -5.11 16.12 14.66
C GLU A 83 -4.05 15.74 15.70
N ASN A 84 -2.78 16.05 15.40
CA ASN A 84 -1.62 15.77 16.24
C ASN A 84 -1.31 14.28 16.46
N GLN A 85 -1.80 13.41 15.61
CA GLN A 85 -1.41 12.00 15.57
C GLN A 85 -0.47 11.74 14.40
N PHE A 86 0.63 11.04 14.68
CA PHE A 86 1.66 10.74 13.70
C PHE A 86 2.02 9.27 13.75
N LEU A 87 2.20 8.69 12.58
CA LEU A 87 2.74 7.37 12.38
C LEU A 87 4.22 7.52 12.00
N VAL A 88 5.12 7.05 12.83
CA VAL A 88 6.56 7.08 12.61
C VAL A 88 7.04 5.67 12.34
N ARG A 89 7.59 5.47 11.14
CA ARG A 89 8.12 4.18 10.71
C ARG A 89 9.63 4.27 10.55
N ILE A 90 10.33 3.32 11.16
CA ILE A 90 11.79 3.26 11.22
C ILE A 90 12.24 1.86 10.85
N GLN A 91 13.14 1.74 9.87
CA GLN A 91 13.76 0.47 9.49
C GLN A 91 14.91 0.14 10.44
N ASP A 92 14.55 -0.07 11.70
CA ASP A 92 15.46 -0.50 12.77
C ASP A 92 14.74 -1.52 13.66
N PHE A 93 15.52 -2.49 14.14
CA PHE A 93 15.04 -3.64 14.90
C PHE A 93 15.44 -3.57 16.39
N GLY A 94 16.14 -2.50 16.80
CA GLY A 94 16.55 -2.22 18.15
C GLY A 94 15.41 -1.80 19.08
N ASP A 95 15.76 -1.17 20.20
CA ASP A 95 14.81 -0.50 21.10
C ASP A 95 14.52 0.94 20.60
N VAL A 96 13.87 1.00 19.44
CA VAL A 96 13.51 2.25 18.78
C VAL A 96 12.55 3.07 19.63
N GLN A 97 11.57 2.42 20.25
CA GLN A 97 10.52 3.10 21.01
C GLN A 97 11.11 3.93 22.15
N THR A 98 11.90 3.30 23.03
CA THR A 98 12.46 3.97 24.22
C THR A 98 13.39 5.12 23.79
N LYS A 99 14.25 4.87 22.81
CA LYS A 99 15.19 5.87 22.31
C LYS A 99 14.46 7.06 21.67
N LEU A 100 13.51 6.80 20.78
CA LEU A 100 12.75 7.84 20.11
C LEU A 100 11.96 8.69 21.11
N LEU A 101 11.23 8.06 22.04
CA LEU A 101 10.45 8.78 23.04
C LEU A 101 11.33 9.64 23.95
N SER A 102 12.51 9.14 24.33
CA SER A 102 13.43 9.92 25.17
C SER A 102 13.94 11.18 24.48
N GLU A 103 14.21 11.12 23.17
CA GLU A 103 14.62 12.30 22.41
C GLU A 103 13.45 13.26 22.16
N LEU A 104 12.30 12.74 21.74
CA LEU A 104 11.10 13.56 21.54
C LEU A 104 10.65 14.28 22.82
N GLN A 105 10.79 13.64 24.00
CA GLN A 105 10.44 14.27 25.29
C GLN A 105 11.42 15.40 25.67
N LYS A 106 12.68 15.36 25.20
CA LYS A 106 13.65 16.46 25.39
C LYS A 106 13.30 17.64 24.48
N ASP A 107 12.93 17.38 23.22
CA ASP A 107 12.60 18.42 22.26
C ASP A 107 11.25 19.08 22.56
N TYR A 108 10.32 18.31 23.13
CA TYR A 108 8.96 18.75 23.45
C TYR A 108 8.63 18.54 24.93
N PRO A 109 9.34 19.22 25.89
CA PRO A 109 9.17 18.98 27.32
C PRO A 109 7.76 19.32 27.84
N ASP A 110 7.11 20.31 27.20
CA ASP A 110 5.76 20.77 27.55
C ASP A 110 4.63 20.03 26.81
N ASN A 111 4.97 19.00 26.02
CA ASN A 111 4.01 18.24 25.24
C ASN A 111 3.89 16.82 25.80
N ASN A 112 2.69 16.41 26.15
CA ASN A 112 2.49 15.03 26.57
C ASN A 112 2.44 14.13 25.33
N ILE A 113 3.38 13.19 25.25
CA ILE A 113 3.50 12.26 24.12
C ILE A 113 2.92 10.92 24.56
N THR A 114 1.86 10.50 23.90
CA THR A 114 1.22 9.19 24.17
C THR A 114 1.50 8.24 23.01
N VAL A 115 1.98 7.04 23.34
CA VAL A 115 2.12 5.98 22.35
C VAL A 115 0.79 5.27 22.21
N LEU A 116 0.19 5.37 21.03
CA LEU A 116 -1.09 4.73 20.71
C LEU A 116 -0.90 3.27 20.31
N LYS A 117 0.16 2.98 19.54
CA LYS A 117 0.43 1.66 19.00
C LYS A 117 1.91 1.50 18.69
N VAL A 118 2.43 0.29 18.86
CA VAL A 118 3.76 -0.10 18.38
C VAL A 118 3.67 -1.45 17.69
N ASP A 119 4.06 -1.47 16.43
CA ASP A 119 4.22 -2.70 15.66
C ASP A 119 5.71 -2.88 15.34
N LYS A 120 6.21 -4.08 15.60
CA LYS A 120 7.60 -4.43 15.33
C LYS A 120 7.67 -5.75 14.57
N ILE A 121 8.27 -5.71 13.38
CA ILE A 121 8.43 -6.86 12.52
C ILE A 121 9.91 -7.06 12.25
N GLY A 122 10.45 -8.23 12.64
CA GLY A 122 11.83 -8.58 12.37
C GLY A 122 12.09 -8.74 10.86
N GLU A 123 13.32 -8.48 10.41
CA GLU A 123 13.72 -8.56 9.00
C GLU A 123 13.42 -9.94 8.38
N LYS A 124 13.72 -11.01 9.11
CA LYS A 124 13.42 -12.38 8.66
C LYS A 124 11.92 -12.60 8.43
N ILE A 125 11.11 -12.14 9.38
CA ILE A 125 9.64 -12.28 9.30
C ILE A 125 9.11 -11.47 8.10
N GLY A 126 9.56 -10.23 7.91
CA GLY A 126 9.17 -9.41 6.77
C GLY A 126 9.52 -10.07 5.43
N SER A 127 10.70 -10.66 5.30
CA SER A 127 11.11 -11.38 4.08
C SER A 127 10.29 -12.65 3.83
N GLU A 128 9.97 -13.42 4.89
CA GLU A 128 9.10 -14.60 4.81
C GLU A 128 7.67 -14.20 4.43
N MET A 129 7.14 -13.12 4.98
CA MET A 129 5.81 -12.59 4.64
C MET A 129 5.74 -12.13 3.18
N ARG A 130 6.77 -11.47 2.68
CA ARG A 130 6.85 -11.07 1.26
C ARG A 130 6.84 -12.29 0.33
N MET A 131 7.64 -13.31 0.64
CA MET A 131 7.66 -14.55 -0.14
C MET A 131 6.31 -15.29 -0.05
N GLY A 132 5.71 -15.36 1.15
CA GLY A 132 4.40 -15.93 1.39
C GLY A 132 3.30 -15.21 0.61
N ALA A 133 3.34 -13.87 0.56
CA ALA A 133 2.41 -13.05 -0.21
C ALA A 133 2.48 -13.37 -1.72
N PHE A 134 3.69 -13.42 -2.28
CA PHE A 134 3.90 -13.79 -3.68
C PHE A 134 3.37 -15.18 -3.99
N LEU A 135 3.69 -16.16 -3.13
CA LEU A 135 3.24 -17.54 -3.28
C LEU A 135 1.70 -17.64 -3.17
N ALA A 136 1.08 -16.90 -2.25
CA ALA A 136 -0.38 -16.90 -2.09
C ALA A 136 -1.09 -16.42 -3.36
N VAL A 137 -0.66 -15.29 -3.94
CA VAL A 137 -1.22 -14.78 -5.21
C VAL A 137 -1.00 -15.79 -6.34
N PHE A 138 0.20 -16.35 -6.47
CA PHE A 138 0.51 -17.34 -7.49
C PHE A 138 -0.37 -18.58 -7.38
N LEU A 139 -0.51 -19.14 -6.17
CA LEU A 139 -1.37 -20.32 -5.94
C LEU A 139 -2.85 -20.01 -6.15
N ALA A 140 -3.32 -18.81 -5.77
CA ALA A 140 -4.69 -18.38 -6.02
C ALA A 140 -5.01 -18.35 -7.52
N VAL A 141 -4.13 -17.74 -8.32
CA VAL A 141 -4.28 -17.69 -9.79
C VAL A 141 -4.31 -19.12 -10.39
N ILE A 142 -3.42 -20.01 -9.94
CA ILE A 142 -3.41 -21.41 -10.41
C ILE A 142 -4.70 -22.13 -10.01
N ALA A 143 -5.15 -21.98 -8.76
CA ALA A 143 -6.37 -22.63 -8.28
C ALA A 143 -7.59 -22.19 -9.08
N ILE A 144 -7.68 -20.89 -9.41
CA ILE A 144 -8.76 -20.34 -10.24
C ILE A 144 -8.64 -20.85 -11.67
N LEU A 145 -7.44 -20.93 -12.24
CA LEU A 145 -7.22 -21.49 -13.57
C LEU A 145 -7.74 -22.94 -13.66
N ILE A 146 -7.36 -23.76 -12.68
CA ILE A 146 -7.79 -25.15 -12.58
C ILE A 146 -9.32 -25.22 -12.47
N TYR A 147 -9.91 -24.46 -11.55
CA TYR A 147 -11.36 -24.43 -11.34
C TYR A 147 -12.12 -24.03 -12.60
N ILE A 148 -11.70 -22.94 -13.26
CA ILE A 148 -12.36 -22.45 -14.48
C ILE A 148 -12.15 -23.43 -15.64
N GLY A 149 -10.94 -24.03 -15.75
CA GLY A 149 -10.64 -25.02 -16.79
C GLY A 149 -11.49 -26.28 -16.70
N PHE A 150 -11.86 -26.72 -15.48
CA PHE A 150 -12.79 -27.83 -15.28
C PHE A 150 -14.27 -27.46 -15.44
N ARG A 151 -14.60 -26.20 -15.10
CA ARG A 151 -15.99 -25.75 -15.05
C ARG A 151 -16.50 -25.15 -16.35
N PHE A 152 -15.62 -24.53 -17.13
CA PHE A 152 -15.90 -23.83 -18.38
C PHE A 152 -14.97 -24.31 -19.49
N GLU A 153 -15.25 -23.88 -20.73
CA GLU A 153 -14.34 -24.12 -21.85
C GLU A 153 -13.00 -23.37 -21.63
N PHE A 154 -11.90 -24.00 -22.05
CA PHE A 154 -10.54 -23.50 -21.86
C PHE A 154 -10.34 -22.04 -22.34
N MET A 155 -10.98 -21.67 -23.46
CA MET A 155 -10.87 -20.31 -24.02
C MET A 155 -11.45 -19.25 -23.08
N PHE A 156 -12.55 -19.55 -22.39
CA PHE A 156 -13.13 -18.65 -21.38
C PHE A 156 -12.22 -18.57 -20.13
N GLY A 157 -11.59 -19.67 -19.75
CA GLY A 157 -10.61 -19.71 -18.67
C GLY A 157 -9.42 -18.79 -18.93
N MET A 158 -8.87 -18.83 -20.13
CA MET A 158 -7.78 -17.94 -20.52
C MET A 158 -8.20 -16.46 -20.48
N GLY A 159 -9.41 -16.14 -20.95
CA GLY A 159 -9.95 -14.78 -20.86
C GLY A 159 -10.07 -14.28 -19.41
N ALA A 160 -10.54 -15.14 -18.50
CA ALA A 160 -10.66 -14.82 -17.08
C ALA A 160 -9.31 -14.53 -16.44
N ILE A 161 -8.27 -15.32 -16.74
CA ILE A 161 -6.91 -15.08 -16.20
C ILE A 161 -6.32 -13.78 -16.70
N ILE A 162 -6.48 -13.49 -18.00
CA ILE A 162 -6.01 -12.21 -18.57
C ILE A 162 -6.70 -11.04 -17.85
N ALA A 163 -8.01 -11.17 -17.57
CA ALA A 163 -8.74 -10.14 -16.83
C ALA A 163 -8.22 -10.00 -15.40
N LEU A 164 -7.98 -11.09 -14.67
CA LEU A 164 -7.43 -11.06 -13.30
C LEU A 164 -6.04 -10.40 -13.26
N ILE A 165 -5.15 -10.78 -14.18
CA ILE A 165 -3.82 -10.18 -14.28
C ILE A 165 -3.93 -8.69 -14.58
N HIS A 166 -4.82 -8.31 -15.52
CA HIS A 166 -5.10 -6.93 -15.85
C HIS A 166 -5.56 -6.13 -14.62
N ASP A 167 -6.50 -6.67 -13.83
CA ASP A 167 -7.07 -5.99 -12.67
C ASP A 167 -6.02 -5.77 -11.56
N VAL A 168 -5.17 -6.77 -11.32
CA VAL A 168 -4.03 -6.63 -10.40
C VAL A 168 -3.09 -5.52 -10.86
N PHE A 169 -2.74 -5.48 -12.17
CA PHE A 169 -1.89 -4.41 -12.71
C PHE A 169 -2.55 -3.03 -12.62
N ILE A 170 -3.86 -2.93 -12.81
CA ILE A 170 -4.60 -1.67 -12.63
C ILE A 170 -4.50 -1.19 -11.18
N VAL A 171 -4.74 -2.06 -10.19
CA VAL A 171 -4.61 -1.71 -8.76
C VAL A 171 -3.20 -1.22 -8.45
N LEU A 172 -2.17 -1.95 -8.87
CA LEU A 172 -0.78 -1.55 -8.65
C LEU A 172 -0.46 -0.21 -9.35
N THR A 173 -0.97 -0.01 -10.56
CA THR A 173 -0.82 1.25 -11.31
C THR A 173 -1.39 2.43 -10.53
N PHE A 174 -2.60 2.30 -9.96
CA PHE A 174 -3.19 3.37 -9.14
C PHE A 174 -2.36 3.68 -7.90
N ILE A 175 -1.87 2.66 -7.20
CA ILE A 175 -1.00 2.85 -6.03
C ILE A 175 0.25 3.66 -6.42
N ILE A 176 0.93 3.27 -7.49
CA ILE A 176 2.15 3.92 -7.95
C ILE A 176 1.89 5.35 -8.43
N LEU A 177 0.83 5.57 -9.22
CA LEU A 177 0.51 6.90 -9.74
C LEU A 177 0.08 7.86 -8.64
N PHE A 178 -0.71 7.42 -7.65
CA PHE A 178 -1.11 8.27 -6.53
C PHE A 178 0.08 8.67 -5.67
N ASN A 179 1.03 7.76 -5.46
CA ASN A 179 2.30 8.07 -4.82
C ASN A 179 3.15 9.04 -5.65
N ALA A 180 3.25 8.80 -6.96
CA ALA A 180 4.04 9.64 -7.87
C ALA A 180 3.50 11.07 -7.96
N LEU A 181 2.18 11.24 -7.91
CA LEU A 181 1.50 12.54 -7.93
C LEU A 181 1.45 13.22 -6.55
N GLY A 182 1.90 12.55 -5.49
CA GLY A 182 1.82 13.06 -4.13
C GLY A 182 0.39 13.23 -3.59
N ILE A 183 -0.60 12.58 -4.22
CA ILE A 183 -2.02 12.64 -3.81
C ILE A 183 -2.24 11.85 -2.52
N MET A 184 -1.66 10.66 -2.46
CA MET A 184 -1.74 9.76 -1.31
C MET A 184 -0.41 9.03 -1.18
N ASP A 185 0.05 8.83 0.06
CA ASP A 185 1.23 8.01 0.34
C ASP A 185 0.79 6.58 0.66
N LEU A 186 0.59 5.79 -0.40
CA LEU A 186 0.12 4.42 -0.34
C LEU A 186 1.31 3.45 -0.35
N GLU A 187 1.28 2.49 0.54
CA GLU A 187 2.28 1.43 0.61
C GLU A 187 1.65 0.08 0.35
N ILE A 188 2.42 -0.82 -0.27
CA ILE A 188 2.01 -2.20 -0.43
C ILE A 188 2.16 -2.89 0.92
N THR A 189 1.03 -3.09 1.61
CA THR A 189 0.91 -3.76 2.90
C THR A 189 0.20 -5.10 2.77
N GLN A 190 0.15 -5.87 3.86
CA GLN A 190 -0.64 -7.10 3.92
C GLN A 190 -2.14 -6.84 3.66
N ASN A 191 -2.66 -5.68 4.05
CA ASN A 191 -4.05 -5.30 3.78
C ASN A 191 -4.32 -5.12 2.28
N ILE A 192 -3.39 -4.50 1.54
CA ILE A 192 -3.49 -4.39 0.08
C ILE A 192 -3.42 -5.75 -0.58
N LEU A 193 -2.54 -6.65 -0.11
CA LEU A 193 -2.50 -8.02 -0.59
C LEU A 193 -3.86 -8.73 -0.39
N ALA A 194 -4.46 -8.60 0.79
CA ALA A 194 -5.79 -9.15 1.06
C ALA A 194 -6.84 -8.58 0.09
N GLY A 195 -6.79 -7.28 -0.19
CA GLY A 195 -7.63 -6.63 -1.21
C GLY A 195 -7.42 -7.22 -2.60
N VAL A 196 -6.17 -7.42 -3.03
CA VAL A 196 -5.84 -8.06 -4.32
C VAL A 196 -6.36 -9.48 -4.37
N LEU A 197 -6.17 -10.28 -3.31
CA LEU A 197 -6.71 -11.64 -3.23
C LEU A 197 -8.24 -11.70 -3.24
N THR A 198 -8.91 -10.62 -2.82
CA THR A 198 -10.38 -10.51 -2.89
C THR A 198 -10.87 -10.21 -4.32
N VAL A 199 -10.06 -9.52 -5.12
CA VAL A 199 -10.33 -9.26 -6.54
C VAL A 199 -10.10 -10.51 -7.39
N ILE A 200 -9.15 -11.34 -7.02
CA ILE A 200 -8.86 -12.63 -7.64
C ILE A 200 -9.95 -13.65 -7.30
#